data_5465d030bd3aff23044fa125c8a68cbd
#
_entry.id   5465d030bd3aff23044fa125c8a68cbd
#
_cell.length_a   1.000
_cell.length_b   1.000
_cell.length_c   1.000
_cell.angle_alpha   90.00
_cell.angle_beta   90.00
_cell.angle_gamma   90.00
#
_symmetry.space_group_name_H-M   'P 1'
#
loop_
_entity.id
_entity.type
_entity.pdbx_description
1 polymer ?
#
loop_
_entity_poly.entity_id
_entity_poly.type
_entity_poly.pdbx_seq_one_letter_code
_entity_poly.pdbx_strand_id
1 'polypeptide(L)'
;LLIAFRKKLFDEIDERKIHRIPVPRLGGLVFTPVILFSVVLVVCFNIWLGYDAVLYNFFYNMSAFVSFICGLILLYLVGIADDLVGVRYRAKFIVQILASLFLVFSGIWFKNFYGFCGLHQVNYIFGSILAVILVVFIVNAINMIDGLDGLASGLAGVACFYYGITFLGVRYYFYAIIAFVTLGVLIPFFYYNVFG
;
A
#
# COMPACT_ATOMS: atom_id res chain seq x y z
N LEU A 1 -1.96 -5.47 21.23
CA LEU A 1 -2.09 -6.74 21.97
C LEU A 1 -3.07 -6.60 23.14
N LEU A 2 -2.86 -5.70 24.09
CA LEU A 2 -3.75 -5.51 25.28
C LEU A 2 -5.22 -5.24 24.92
N ILE A 3 -5.49 -4.46 23.87
CA ILE A 3 -6.86 -4.14 23.41
C ILE A 3 -7.50 -5.37 22.75
N ALA A 4 -6.74 -6.14 21.98
CA ALA A 4 -7.19 -7.37 21.35
C ALA A 4 -7.57 -8.42 22.41
N PHE A 5 -6.77 -8.55 23.48
CA PHE A 5 -7.08 -9.42 24.62
C PHE A 5 -8.33 -8.98 25.38
N ARG A 6 -8.51 -7.68 25.65
CA ARG A 6 -9.69 -7.16 26.36
C ARG A 6 -11.00 -7.31 25.60
N LYS A 7 -10.97 -7.24 24.26
CA LYS A 7 -12.16 -7.27 23.40
C LYS A 7 -12.38 -8.59 22.67
N LYS A 8 -11.57 -9.62 22.96
CA LYS A 8 -11.64 -10.95 22.31
C LYS A 8 -11.62 -10.86 20.76
N LEU A 9 -10.83 -9.93 20.21
CA LEU A 9 -10.66 -9.72 18.78
C LEU A 9 -9.60 -10.68 18.24
N PHE A 10 -9.87 -11.98 18.36
CA PHE A 10 -9.04 -13.05 17.82
C PHE A 10 -9.78 -13.71 16.65
N ASP A 11 -9.03 -14.18 15.68
CA ASP A 11 -9.58 -15.03 14.64
C ASP A 11 -10.05 -16.35 15.26
N GLU A 12 -11.28 -16.75 14.91
CA GLU A 12 -11.75 -18.10 15.23
C GLU A 12 -10.93 -19.13 14.48
N ILE A 13 -10.60 -20.21 15.15
CA ILE A 13 -9.88 -21.34 14.55
C ILE A 13 -10.83 -22.00 13.58
N ASP A 14 -10.62 -21.80 12.27
CA ASP A 14 -11.33 -22.48 11.20
C ASP A 14 -10.44 -23.62 10.66
N GLU A 15 -11.02 -24.77 10.34
CA GLU A 15 -10.32 -25.96 9.82
C GLU A 15 -9.52 -25.70 8.53
N ARG A 16 -9.79 -24.58 7.86
CA ARG A 16 -9.09 -24.11 6.65
C ARG A 16 -7.83 -23.28 6.93
N LYS A 17 -7.55 -22.92 8.18
CA LYS A 17 -6.39 -22.08 8.57
C LYS A 17 -5.29 -22.94 9.16
N ILE A 18 -4.07 -22.65 8.77
CA ILE A 18 -2.85 -23.36 9.20
C ILE A 18 -2.51 -23.06 10.66
N HIS A 19 -2.97 -21.91 11.19
CA HIS A 19 -2.67 -21.48 12.54
C HIS A 19 -3.52 -22.19 13.61
N ARG A 20 -2.83 -22.80 14.58
CA ARG A 20 -3.43 -23.41 15.78
C ARG A 20 -3.54 -22.45 16.96
N ILE A 21 -3.01 -21.23 16.84
CA ILE A 21 -3.00 -20.21 17.89
C ILE A 21 -3.83 -19.01 17.41
N PRO A 22 -4.72 -18.45 18.26
CA PRO A 22 -5.54 -17.29 17.90
C PRO A 22 -4.64 -16.05 17.66
N VAL A 23 -4.60 -15.55 16.41
CA VAL A 23 -3.83 -14.37 16.02
C VAL A 23 -4.70 -13.12 16.16
N PRO A 24 -4.21 -12.02 16.76
CA PRO A 24 -4.97 -10.79 16.90
C PRO A 24 -5.19 -10.11 15.54
N ARG A 25 -6.45 -9.82 15.19
CA ARG A 25 -6.87 -9.21 13.90
C ARG A 25 -6.34 -7.79 13.67
N LEU A 26 -5.86 -7.11 14.70
CA LEU A 26 -5.49 -5.68 14.65
C LEU A 26 -4.06 -5.40 14.16
N GLY A 27 -3.37 -6.35 13.54
CA GLY A 27 -2.00 -6.15 13.03
C GLY A 27 -1.91 -5.03 12.00
N GLY A 28 -2.84 -4.95 11.07
CA GLY A 28 -2.88 -3.93 10.01
C GLY A 28 -3.13 -2.49 10.46
N LEU A 29 -3.65 -2.30 11.67
CA LEU A 29 -4.03 -0.98 12.19
C LEU A 29 -2.83 -0.02 12.36
N VAL A 30 -1.64 -0.57 12.52
CA VAL A 30 -0.42 0.22 12.76
C VAL A 30 0.26 0.66 11.45
N PHE A 31 0.08 -0.06 10.35
CA PHE A 31 0.82 0.19 9.10
C PHE A 31 0.60 1.59 8.55
N THR A 32 -0.64 1.98 8.30
CA THR A 32 -0.97 3.26 7.67
C THR A 32 -0.49 4.46 8.49
N PRO A 33 -0.76 4.56 9.82
CA PRO A 33 -0.24 5.65 10.62
C PRO A 33 1.30 5.73 10.64
N VAL A 34 1.98 4.59 10.73
CA VAL A 34 3.44 4.55 10.77
C VAL A 34 4.03 4.95 9.41
N ILE A 35 3.46 4.48 8.29
CA ILE A 35 3.90 4.89 6.95
C ILE A 35 3.73 6.39 6.77
N LEU A 36 2.55 6.94 7.07
CA LEU A 36 2.29 8.38 6.92
C LEU A 36 3.23 9.22 7.79
N PHE A 37 3.38 8.86 9.06
CA PHE A 37 4.29 9.55 9.98
C PHE A 37 5.74 9.50 9.47
N SER A 38 6.22 8.34 9.05
CA SER A 38 7.59 8.15 8.59
C SER A 38 7.87 8.90 7.27
N VAL A 39 6.91 8.92 6.33
CA VAL A 39 7.05 9.71 5.09
C VAL A 39 7.19 11.20 5.43
N VAL A 40 6.31 11.73 6.27
CA VAL A 40 6.37 13.13 6.69
C VAL A 40 7.69 13.44 7.41
N LEU A 41 8.11 12.56 8.34
CA LEU A 41 9.37 12.73 9.09
C LEU A 41 10.59 12.75 8.16
N VAL A 42 10.67 11.80 7.20
CA VAL A 42 11.78 11.76 6.23
C VAL A 42 11.79 13.01 5.37
N VAL A 43 10.64 13.47 4.89
CA VAL A 43 10.56 14.71 4.09
C VAL A 43 11.00 15.91 4.92
N CYS A 44 10.49 16.08 6.15
CA CYS A 44 10.89 17.17 7.07
C CYS A 44 12.40 17.15 7.35
N PHE A 45 12.97 15.97 7.58
CA PHE A 45 14.41 15.84 7.85
C PHE A 45 15.26 16.23 6.64
N ASN A 46 14.86 15.86 5.42
CA ASN A 46 15.54 16.27 4.18
C ASN A 46 15.44 17.79 3.96
N ILE A 47 14.30 18.41 4.27
CA ILE A 47 14.14 19.87 4.22
C ILE A 47 15.10 20.53 5.21
N TRP A 48 15.18 20.00 6.44
CA TRP A 48 16.08 20.55 7.47
C TRP A 48 17.56 20.44 7.08
N LEU A 49 17.95 19.37 6.37
CA LEU A 49 19.30 19.18 5.84
C LEU A 49 19.60 20.02 4.58
N GLY A 50 18.63 20.75 4.04
CA GLY A 50 18.81 21.59 2.86
C GLY A 50 18.85 20.81 1.53
N TYR A 51 18.26 19.62 1.46
CA TYR A 51 18.16 18.86 0.20
C TYR A 51 17.00 19.37 -0.67
N ASP A 52 17.25 20.49 -1.39
CA ASP A 52 16.26 21.15 -2.26
C ASP A 52 15.69 20.26 -3.35
N ALA A 53 16.47 19.30 -3.83
CA ALA A 53 16.02 18.34 -4.84
C ALA A 53 14.84 17.46 -4.36
N VAL A 54 14.83 17.06 -3.09
CA VAL A 54 13.75 16.28 -2.48
C VAL A 54 12.50 17.15 -2.34
N LEU A 55 12.69 18.39 -1.88
CA LEU A 55 11.62 19.37 -1.71
C LEU A 55 10.95 19.69 -3.05
N TYR A 56 11.74 19.98 -4.08
CA TYR A 56 11.22 20.24 -5.43
C TYR A 56 10.42 19.05 -5.97
N ASN A 57 10.98 17.84 -5.84
CA ASN A 57 10.32 16.61 -6.30
C ASN A 57 8.99 16.35 -5.54
N PHE A 58 8.96 16.66 -4.25
CA PHE A 58 7.75 16.55 -3.44
C PHE A 58 6.65 17.53 -3.91
N PHE A 59 6.98 18.81 -4.09
CA PHE A 59 6.02 19.80 -4.59
C PHE A 59 5.55 19.49 -6.01
N TYR A 60 6.45 19.02 -6.87
CA TYR A 60 6.08 18.61 -8.24
C TYR A 60 5.06 17.47 -8.25
N ASN A 61 5.17 16.53 -7.30
CA ASN A 61 4.27 15.39 -7.18
C ASN A 61 3.17 15.59 -6.12
N MET A 62 2.87 16.83 -5.72
CA MET A 62 1.91 17.12 -4.63
C MET A 62 0.53 16.53 -4.89
N SER A 63 0.03 16.60 -6.13
CA SER A 63 -1.24 16.00 -6.53
C SER A 63 -1.26 14.48 -6.31
N ALA A 64 -0.18 13.80 -6.71
CA ALA A 64 -0.03 12.36 -6.51
C ALA A 64 0.05 12.02 -5.02
N PHE A 65 0.74 12.83 -4.21
CA PHE A 65 0.84 12.63 -2.76
C PHE A 65 -0.51 12.76 -2.06
N VAL A 66 -1.25 13.83 -2.33
CA VAL A 66 -2.58 14.04 -1.73
C VAL A 66 -3.54 12.92 -2.12
N SER A 67 -3.53 12.53 -3.39
CA SER A 67 -4.36 11.42 -3.88
C SER A 67 -3.98 10.08 -3.26
N PHE A 68 -2.68 9.82 -3.10
CA PHE A 68 -2.18 8.63 -2.41
C PHE A 68 -2.68 8.59 -0.95
N ILE A 69 -2.58 9.70 -0.21
CA ILE A 69 -3.09 9.78 1.17
C ILE A 69 -4.59 9.52 1.21
N CYS A 70 -5.38 10.16 0.34
CA CYS A 70 -6.82 9.94 0.29
C CYS A 70 -7.17 8.47 0.04
N GLY A 71 -6.55 7.86 -0.97
CA GLY A 71 -6.74 6.44 -1.28
C GLY A 71 -6.32 5.52 -0.13
N LEU A 72 -5.17 5.80 0.49
CA LEU A 72 -4.65 5.01 1.61
C LEU A 72 -5.57 5.10 2.84
N ILE A 73 -6.09 6.29 3.17
CA ILE A 73 -7.04 6.48 4.28
C ILE A 73 -8.34 5.71 4.00
N LEU A 74 -8.87 5.76 2.78
CA LEU A 74 -10.08 5.00 2.43
C LEU A 74 -9.88 3.48 2.60
N LEU A 75 -8.78 2.95 2.08
CA LEU A 75 -8.45 1.53 2.23
C LEU A 75 -8.22 1.16 3.69
N TYR A 76 -7.57 2.02 4.46
CA TYR A 76 -7.34 1.83 5.88
C TYR A 76 -8.65 1.79 6.68
N LEU A 77 -9.57 2.72 6.43
CA LEU A 77 -10.86 2.77 7.13
C LEU A 77 -11.71 1.54 6.82
N VAL A 78 -11.75 1.10 5.56
CA VAL A 78 -12.49 -0.11 5.21
C VAL A 78 -11.82 -1.37 5.77
N GLY A 79 -10.48 -1.41 5.84
CA GLY A 79 -9.74 -2.48 6.48
C GLY A 79 -10.08 -2.61 7.97
N ILE A 80 -10.06 -1.50 8.71
CA ILE A 80 -10.48 -1.48 10.14
C ILE A 80 -11.93 -1.92 10.30
N ALA A 81 -12.83 -1.41 9.46
CA ALA A 81 -14.25 -1.80 9.53
C ALA A 81 -14.43 -3.29 9.24
N ASP A 82 -13.64 -3.85 8.33
CA ASP A 82 -13.64 -5.28 8.04
C ASP A 82 -13.17 -6.11 9.23
N ASP A 83 -12.07 -5.73 9.87
CA ASP A 83 -11.53 -6.42 11.06
C ASP A 83 -12.49 -6.36 12.26
N LEU A 84 -13.26 -5.27 12.41
CA LEU A 84 -14.14 -5.05 13.56
C LEU A 84 -15.54 -5.67 13.39
N VAL A 85 -16.14 -5.52 12.20
CA VAL A 85 -17.56 -5.87 12.00
C VAL A 85 -17.81 -6.78 10.79
N GLY A 86 -16.78 -7.04 9.99
CA GLY A 86 -16.88 -7.79 8.74
C GLY A 86 -17.63 -7.00 7.65
N VAL A 87 -16.92 -6.52 6.65
CA VAL A 87 -17.49 -5.73 5.57
C VAL A 87 -17.84 -6.63 4.38
N ARG A 88 -19.03 -6.43 3.78
CA ARG A 88 -19.44 -7.16 2.57
C ARG A 88 -18.44 -6.93 1.43
N TYR A 89 -18.12 -7.98 0.67
CA TYR A 89 -17.16 -7.91 -0.44
C TYR A 89 -17.47 -6.79 -1.45
N ARG A 90 -18.76 -6.51 -1.74
CA ARG A 90 -19.17 -5.43 -2.65
C ARG A 90 -18.73 -4.05 -2.15
N ALA A 91 -18.85 -3.79 -0.85
CA ALA A 91 -18.43 -2.52 -0.27
C ALA A 91 -16.89 -2.37 -0.33
N LYS A 92 -16.13 -3.44 -0.07
CA LYS A 92 -14.66 -3.44 -0.25
C LYS A 92 -14.27 -3.08 -1.68
N PHE A 93 -14.91 -3.71 -2.67
CA PHE A 93 -14.65 -3.43 -4.10
C PHE A 93 -14.94 -1.96 -4.46
N ILE A 94 -16.06 -1.41 -4.00
CA ILE A 94 -16.41 -0.01 -4.26
C ILE A 94 -15.33 0.93 -3.70
N VAL A 95 -14.88 0.70 -2.46
CA VAL A 95 -13.83 1.53 -1.84
C VAL A 95 -12.48 1.37 -2.56
N GLN A 96 -12.12 0.17 -3.01
CA GLN A 96 -10.90 -0.05 -3.81
C GLN A 96 -10.96 0.70 -5.15
N ILE A 97 -12.11 0.70 -5.83
CA ILE A 97 -12.32 1.46 -7.06
C ILE A 97 -12.20 2.97 -6.78
N LEU A 98 -12.84 3.48 -5.73
CA LEU A 98 -12.72 4.89 -5.35
C LEU A 98 -11.29 5.28 -5.02
N ALA A 99 -10.56 4.48 -4.26
CA ALA A 99 -9.16 4.71 -3.94
C ALA A 99 -8.27 4.73 -5.20
N SER A 100 -8.51 3.84 -6.16
CA SER A 100 -7.78 3.83 -7.43
C SER A 100 -8.11 5.01 -8.33
N LEU A 101 -9.36 5.51 -8.30
CA LEU A 101 -9.73 6.72 -9.04
C LEU A 101 -8.99 7.97 -8.55
N PHE A 102 -8.69 8.09 -7.25
CA PHE A 102 -7.85 9.19 -6.76
C PHE A 102 -6.47 9.20 -7.43
N LEU A 103 -5.84 8.03 -7.63
CA LEU A 103 -4.57 7.92 -8.34
C LEU A 103 -4.70 8.34 -9.81
N VAL A 104 -5.75 7.91 -10.49
CA VAL A 104 -6.02 8.31 -11.88
C VAL A 104 -6.21 9.81 -12.01
N PHE A 105 -7.00 10.43 -11.13
CA PHE A 105 -7.23 11.88 -11.13
C PHE A 105 -5.96 12.69 -10.83
N SER A 106 -4.99 12.12 -10.13
CA SER A 106 -3.68 12.75 -9.93
C SER A 106 -2.75 12.64 -11.14
N GLY A 107 -3.18 12.00 -12.24
CA GLY A 107 -2.40 11.82 -13.45
C GLY A 107 -1.61 10.51 -13.55
N ILE A 108 -1.84 9.57 -12.59
CA ILE A 108 -1.21 8.24 -12.59
C ILE A 108 -2.12 7.27 -13.35
N TRP A 109 -1.81 7.07 -14.63
CA TRP A 109 -2.50 6.14 -15.52
C TRP A 109 -1.55 5.68 -16.63
N PHE A 110 -1.89 4.61 -17.35
CA PHE A 110 -1.07 4.07 -18.43
C PHE A 110 -1.13 4.97 -19.66
N LYS A 111 -0.06 5.70 -19.94
CA LYS A 111 0.07 6.64 -21.07
C LYS A 111 0.66 5.99 -22.31
N ASN A 112 1.61 5.07 -22.12
CA ASN A 112 2.35 4.44 -23.21
C ASN A 112 2.76 3.03 -22.82
N PHE A 113 2.67 2.09 -23.74
CA PHE A 113 3.13 0.71 -23.58
C PHE A 113 4.47 0.44 -24.26
N TYR A 114 5.09 1.46 -24.88
CA TYR A 114 6.42 1.37 -25.49
C TYR A 114 6.58 0.22 -26.48
N GLY A 115 5.52 -0.15 -27.20
CA GLY A 115 5.52 -1.24 -28.18
C GLY A 115 5.17 -2.61 -27.59
N PHE A 116 4.89 -2.72 -26.32
CA PHE A 116 4.44 -3.98 -25.73
C PHE A 116 3.09 -4.41 -26.35
N CYS A 117 3.01 -5.64 -26.89
CA CYS A 117 1.87 -6.15 -27.67
C CYS A 117 1.47 -5.24 -28.85
N GLY A 118 2.42 -4.47 -29.45
CA GLY A 118 2.14 -3.55 -30.54
C GLY A 118 1.45 -2.24 -30.12
N LEU A 119 1.22 -2.04 -28.82
CA LEU A 119 0.60 -0.85 -28.27
C LEU A 119 1.68 0.21 -27.94
N HIS A 120 1.46 1.43 -28.40
CA HIS A 120 2.29 2.59 -28.07
C HIS A 120 1.52 3.53 -27.15
N GLN A 121 1.07 4.64 -27.67
CA GLN A 121 0.24 5.58 -26.91
C GLN A 121 -1.19 5.08 -26.81
N VAL A 122 -1.80 5.22 -25.64
CA VAL A 122 -3.20 4.86 -25.40
C VAL A 122 -4.00 6.09 -24.99
N ASN A 123 -5.29 6.06 -25.27
CA ASN A 123 -6.15 7.16 -24.87
C ASN A 123 -6.35 7.17 -23.35
N TYR A 124 -6.74 8.34 -22.81
CA TYR A 124 -6.95 8.55 -21.38
C TYR A 124 -7.93 7.55 -20.78
N ILE A 125 -9.06 7.30 -21.44
CA ILE A 125 -10.13 6.43 -20.90
C ILE A 125 -9.62 5.01 -20.75
N PHE A 126 -9.00 4.44 -21.79
CA PHE A 126 -8.48 3.08 -21.76
C PHE A 126 -7.36 2.92 -20.71
N GLY A 127 -6.38 3.84 -20.70
CA GLY A 127 -5.27 3.80 -19.76
C GLY A 127 -5.72 3.97 -18.30
N SER A 128 -6.75 4.76 -18.06
CA SER A 128 -7.35 4.96 -16.73
C SER A 128 -8.11 3.73 -16.25
N ILE A 129 -8.94 3.13 -17.10
CA ILE A 129 -9.67 1.89 -16.77
C ILE A 129 -8.69 0.78 -16.43
N LEU A 130 -7.63 0.63 -17.23
CA LEU A 130 -6.61 -0.39 -16.98
C LEU A 130 -5.86 -0.14 -15.66
N ALA A 131 -5.56 1.11 -15.32
CA ALA A 131 -4.93 1.46 -14.04
C ALA A 131 -5.84 1.09 -12.86
N VAL A 132 -7.14 1.40 -12.93
CA VAL A 132 -8.11 1.02 -11.89
C VAL A 132 -8.17 -0.50 -11.73
N ILE A 133 -8.30 -1.24 -12.83
CA ILE A 133 -8.35 -2.71 -12.81
C ILE A 133 -7.09 -3.28 -12.18
N LEU A 134 -5.91 -2.77 -12.54
CA LEU A 134 -4.64 -3.24 -12.00
C LEU A 134 -4.53 -3.01 -10.50
N VAL A 135 -4.88 -1.82 -10.01
CA VAL A 135 -4.85 -1.51 -8.57
C VAL A 135 -5.79 -2.42 -7.79
N VAL A 136 -7.04 -2.56 -8.25
CA VAL A 136 -8.03 -3.45 -7.61
C VAL A 136 -7.54 -4.91 -7.64
N PHE A 137 -6.97 -5.35 -8.77
CA PHE A 137 -6.41 -6.70 -8.89
C PHE A 137 -5.26 -6.93 -7.88
N ILE A 138 -4.29 -6.01 -7.79
CA ILE A 138 -3.14 -6.14 -6.88
C ILE A 138 -3.61 -6.17 -5.42
N VAL A 139 -4.53 -5.28 -5.03
CA VAL A 139 -5.06 -5.24 -3.65
C VAL A 139 -5.71 -6.57 -3.28
N ASN A 140 -6.52 -7.14 -4.17
CA ASN A 140 -7.17 -8.42 -3.90
C ASN A 140 -6.20 -9.60 -3.99
N ALA A 141 -5.24 -9.58 -4.90
CA ALA A 141 -4.21 -10.62 -5.01
C ALA A 141 -3.37 -10.69 -3.73
N ILE A 142 -2.89 -9.54 -3.23
CA ILE A 142 -2.14 -9.49 -1.95
C ILE A 142 -3.00 -9.99 -0.80
N ASN A 143 -4.27 -9.59 -0.73
CA ASN A 143 -5.19 -10.07 0.30
C ASN A 143 -5.40 -11.59 0.26
N MET A 144 -5.42 -12.20 -0.93
CA MET A 144 -5.56 -13.65 -1.09
C MET A 144 -4.32 -14.42 -0.64
N ILE A 145 -3.12 -13.89 -0.90
CA ILE A 145 -1.85 -14.54 -0.54
C ILE A 145 -1.44 -14.28 0.91
N ASP A 146 -2.08 -13.34 1.59
CA ASP A 146 -1.80 -13.00 3.01
C ASP A 146 -2.19 -14.10 4.00
N GLY A 147 -2.85 -15.15 3.52
CA GLY A 147 -3.13 -16.36 4.30
C GLY A 147 -1.91 -17.29 4.52
N LEU A 148 -0.78 -17.01 3.91
CA LEU A 148 0.47 -17.77 4.06
C LEU A 148 1.52 -16.91 4.78
N ASP A 149 2.08 -17.43 5.87
CA ASP A 149 3.03 -16.71 6.71
C ASP A 149 4.22 -16.17 5.93
N GLY A 150 4.42 -14.87 6.00
CA GLY A 150 5.50 -14.16 5.34
C GLY A 150 5.39 -13.97 3.82
N LEU A 151 4.45 -14.64 3.13
CA LEU A 151 4.40 -14.58 1.67
C LEU A 151 4.01 -13.18 1.17
N ALA A 152 2.92 -12.61 1.68
CA ALA A 152 2.46 -11.29 1.27
C ALA A 152 3.48 -10.21 1.64
N SER A 153 3.97 -10.21 2.87
CA SER A 153 4.95 -9.23 3.35
C SER A 153 6.31 -9.39 2.66
N GLY A 154 6.73 -10.62 2.36
CA GLY A 154 7.96 -10.89 1.61
C GLY A 154 7.89 -10.39 0.17
N LEU A 155 6.83 -10.72 -0.57
CA LEU A 155 6.64 -10.24 -1.95
C LEU A 155 6.52 -8.71 -2.01
N ALA A 156 5.72 -8.11 -1.12
CA ALA A 156 5.60 -6.66 -1.03
C ALA A 156 6.94 -6.01 -0.65
N GLY A 157 7.72 -6.61 0.25
CA GLY A 157 9.05 -6.14 0.63
C GLY A 157 10.02 -6.15 -0.54
N VAL A 158 10.09 -7.25 -1.31
CA VAL A 158 10.92 -7.33 -2.52
C VAL A 158 10.50 -6.27 -3.55
N ALA A 159 9.20 -6.10 -3.78
CA ALA A 159 8.70 -5.07 -4.69
C ALA A 159 9.07 -3.66 -4.22
N CYS A 160 8.90 -3.35 -2.93
CA CYS A 160 9.28 -2.05 -2.35
C CYS A 160 10.78 -1.79 -2.47
N PHE A 161 11.62 -2.78 -2.24
CA PHE A 161 13.07 -2.67 -2.40
C PHE A 161 13.45 -2.37 -3.84
N TYR A 162 12.93 -3.14 -4.80
CA TYR A 162 13.19 -2.96 -6.22
C TYR A 162 12.75 -1.59 -6.72
N TYR A 163 11.51 -1.20 -6.44
CA TYR A 163 11.00 0.10 -6.85
C TYR A 163 11.71 1.26 -6.13
N GLY A 164 12.06 1.08 -4.85
CA GLY A 164 12.82 2.08 -4.10
C GLY A 164 14.15 2.41 -4.77
N ILE A 165 14.94 1.39 -5.16
CA ILE A 165 16.21 1.57 -5.88
C ILE A 165 15.97 2.18 -7.27
N THR A 166 14.98 1.67 -8.00
CA THR A 166 14.68 2.16 -9.36
C THR A 166 14.31 3.63 -9.34
N PHE A 167 13.40 4.05 -8.46
CA PHE A 167 12.98 5.43 -8.33
C PHE A 167 14.11 6.35 -7.83
N LEU A 168 14.97 5.84 -6.95
CA LEU A 168 16.16 6.58 -6.52
C LEU A 168 17.12 6.83 -7.69
N GLY A 169 17.35 5.81 -8.53
CA GLY A 169 18.21 5.89 -9.71
C GLY A 169 17.73 6.91 -10.74
N VAL A 170 16.41 7.02 -10.95
CA VAL A 170 15.80 8.01 -11.86
C VAL A 170 15.47 9.34 -11.18
N ARG A 171 15.90 9.55 -9.92
CA ARG A 171 15.69 10.77 -9.11
C ARG A 171 14.23 11.11 -8.82
N TYR A 172 13.34 10.13 -8.82
CA TYR A 172 11.98 10.27 -8.35
C TYR A 172 11.90 10.05 -6.83
N TYR A 173 12.51 10.97 -6.08
CA TYR A 173 12.72 10.86 -4.63
C TYR A 173 11.42 10.64 -3.84
N PHE A 174 10.34 11.26 -4.25
CA PHE A 174 9.02 11.09 -3.63
C PHE A 174 8.59 9.62 -3.60
N TYR A 175 8.63 8.94 -4.74
CA TYR A 175 8.23 7.53 -4.83
C TYR A 175 9.25 6.60 -4.15
N ALA A 176 10.52 6.95 -4.20
CA ALA A 176 11.57 6.20 -3.50
C ALA A 176 11.37 6.25 -1.98
N ILE A 177 11.02 7.41 -1.41
CA ILE A 177 10.73 7.56 0.03
C ILE A 177 9.55 6.68 0.43
N ILE A 178 8.44 6.71 -0.33
CA ILE A 178 7.27 5.87 -0.04
C ILE A 178 7.66 4.39 -0.06
N ALA A 179 8.42 3.94 -1.06
CA ALA A 179 8.83 2.55 -1.20
C ALA A 179 9.72 2.11 -0.03
N PHE A 180 10.76 2.88 0.33
CA PHE A 180 11.65 2.52 1.43
C PHE A 180 11.01 2.63 2.81
N VAL A 181 10.12 3.60 3.03
CA VAL A 181 9.35 3.70 4.27
C VAL A 181 8.44 2.48 4.42
N THR A 182 7.74 2.10 3.36
CA THR A 182 6.89 0.91 3.36
C THR A 182 7.71 -0.35 3.62
N LEU A 183 8.86 -0.50 2.98
CA LEU A 183 9.80 -1.59 3.23
C LEU A 183 10.23 -1.64 4.71
N GLY A 184 10.58 -0.49 5.30
CA GLY A 184 10.96 -0.39 6.71
C GLY A 184 9.88 -0.86 7.67
N VAL A 185 8.60 -0.67 7.33
CA VAL A 185 7.47 -1.18 8.11
C VAL A 185 7.24 -2.68 7.88
N LEU A 186 7.47 -3.17 6.66
CA LEU A 186 7.26 -4.57 6.31
C LEU A 186 8.33 -5.52 6.89
N ILE A 187 9.59 -5.06 7.07
CA ILE A 187 10.68 -5.91 7.60
C ILE A 187 10.36 -6.46 8.99
N PRO A 188 10.04 -5.65 10.02
CA PRO A 188 9.70 -6.19 11.33
C PRO A 188 8.41 -7.01 11.30
N PHE A 189 7.42 -6.63 10.49
CA PHE A 189 6.20 -7.43 10.34
C PHE A 189 6.51 -8.80 9.75
N PHE A 190 7.30 -8.89 8.68
CA PHE A 190 7.75 -10.14 8.10
C PHE A 190 8.43 -11.04 9.13
N TYR A 191 9.36 -10.45 9.92
CA TYR A 191 10.06 -11.19 10.95
C TYR A 191 9.11 -11.83 11.97
N TYR A 192 8.17 -11.04 12.50
CA TYR A 192 7.19 -11.55 13.49
C TYR A 192 6.15 -12.49 12.87
N ASN A 193 5.83 -12.34 11.59
CA ASN A 193 4.86 -13.20 10.92
C ASN A 193 5.43 -14.57 10.55
N VAL A 194 6.76 -14.67 10.35
CA VAL A 194 7.44 -15.93 9.98
C VAL A 194 8.00 -16.64 11.20
N PHE A 195 8.55 -15.91 12.18
CA PHE A 195 9.34 -16.47 13.29
C PHE A 195 8.70 -16.22 14.67
N GLY A 196 7.67 -15.44 14.78
CA GLY A 196 6.94 -15.12 16.03
C GLY A 196 5.76 -16.03 16.22
#